data_627f0bb48e80e3e594f2fdc03a36e043
#
_entry.id   627f0bb48e80e3e594f2fdc03a36e043
#
_cell.length_a   1.000
_cell.length_b   1.000
_cell.length_c   1.000
_cell.angle_alpha   90.00
_cell.angle_beta   90.00
_cell.angle_gamma   90.00
#
_symmetry.space_group_name_H-M   'P 1'
#
loop_
_entity.id
_entity.type
_entity.pdbx_description
1 polymer ?
#
loop_
_entity_poly.entity_id
_entity_poly.type
_entity_poly.pdbx_seq_one_letter_code
_entity_poly.pdbx_strand_id
1 'polypeptide(L)'
;MTVPHTLPLDRQEQLAIDLVSAGADWIQTEGGTSANPLSPGVQGLIEKASPTLAAAHVISRAVAVPVLCASGLSAVTLPLAQAAGAAGVGVGSAINRLSDELAMVAVVRGLRDALSALNPVQI
;
A
#
# COMPACT_ATOMS: atom_id res chain seq x y z
N MET A 1 -10.69 -2.50 8.36
CA MET A 1 -9.98 -2.12 9.61
C MET A 1 -8.54 -1.73 9.27
N THR A 2 -8.11 -0.60 9.77
CA THR A 2 -6.76 -0.10 9.53
C THR A 2 -5.85 -0.43 10.70
N VAL A 3 -4.66 -0.95 10.40
CA VAL A 3 -3.66 -1.25 11.40
C VAL A 3 -2.69 -0.07 11.50
N PRO A 4 -2.53 0.54 12.67
CA PRO A 4 -1.71 1.76 12.81
C PRO A 4 -0.22 1.52 12.55
N HIS A 5 0.40 2.46 11.86
CA HIS A 5 1.84 2.42 11.56
C HIS A 5 2.71 2.63 12.80
N THR A 6 2.12 3.14 13.88
CA THR A 6 2.88 3.42 15.10
C THR A 6 3.27 2.17 15.88
N LEU A 7 2.69 1.04 15.54
CA LEU A 7 3.05 -0.22 16.17
C LEU A 7 4.26 -0.86 15.45
N PRO A 8 5.12 -1.59 16.18
CA PRO A 8 6.14 -2.40 15.54
C PRO A 8 5.51 -3.47 14.65
N LEU A 9 6.23 -3.99 13.67
CA LEU A 9 5.67 -4.94 12.69
C LEU A 9 5.08 -6.20 13.33
N ASP A 10 5.72 -6.74 14.36
CA ASP A 10 5.19 -7.91 15.06
C ASP A 10 3.86 -7.63 15.76
N ARG A 11 3.69 -6.40 16.27
CA ARG A 11 2.44 -5.98 16.88
C ARG A 11 1.37 -5.68 15.83
N GLN A 12 1.75 -5.16 14.68
CA GLN A 12 0.83 -4.97 13.57
C GLN A 12 0.29 -6.32 13.10
N GLU A 13 1.16 -7.31 12.99
CA GLU A 13 0.78 -8.67 12.62
C GLU A 13 -0.23 -9.24 13.61
N GLN A 14 0.07 -9.16 14.90
CA GLN A 14 -0.81 -9.69 15.93
C GLN A 14 -2.15 -8.97 15.97
N LEU A 15 -2.14 -7.64 15.82
CA LEU A 15 -3.39 -6.87 15.78
C LEU A 15 -4.24 -7.28 14.58
N ALA A 16 -3.64 -7.49 13.43
CA ALA A 16 -4.37 -7.93 12.24
C ALA A 16 -5.02 -9.30 12.48
N ILE A 17 -4.30 -10.22 13.08
CA ILE A 17 -4.85 -11.55 13.43
C ILE A 17 -6.05 -11.38 14.36
N ASP A 18 -5.92 -10.56 15.39
CA ASP A 18 -6.97 -10.32 16.38
C ASP A 18 -8.21 -9.68 15.72
N LEU A 19 -7.99 -8.72 14.82
CA LEU A 19 -9.09 -8.05 14.12
C LEU A 19 -9.85 -9.01 13.21
N VAL A 20 -9.14 -9.88 12.51
CA VAL A 20 -9.77 -10.88 11.66
C VAL A 20 -10.56 -11.86 12.52
N SER A 21 -10.02 -12.28 13.64
CA SER A 21 -10.73 -13.16 14.59
C SER A 21 -11.99 -12.49 15.14
N ALA A 22 -11.97 -11.16 15.24
CA ALA A 22 -13.13 -10.40 15.71
C ALA A 22 -14.14 -10.09 14.60
N GLY A 23 -13.87 -10.51 13.36
CA GLY A 23 -14.83 -10.36 12.27
C GLY A 23 -14.46 -9.35 11.18
N ALA A 24 -13.23 -8.83 11.14
CA ALA A 24 -12.83 -7.94 10.06
C ALA A 24 -12.80 -8.68 8.73
N ASP A 25 -13.37 -8.07 7.70
CA ASP A 25 -13.45 -8.67 6.37
C ASP A 25 -12.24 -8.37 5.51
N TRP A 26 -11.48 -7.35 5.84
CA TRP A 26 -10.23 -6.99 5.18
C TRP A 26 -9.42 -6.06 6.08
N ILE A 27 -8.12 -6.01 5.83
CA ILE A 27 -7.19 -5.20 6.63
C ILE A 27 -6.52 -4.19 5.71
N GLN A 28 -6.33 -2.96 6.20
CA GLN A 28 -5.62 -1.92 5.48
C GLN A 28 -4.36 -1.54 6.26
N THR A 29 -3.25 -1.42 5.55
CA THR A 29 -2.00 -0.96 6.15
C THR A 29 -1.90 0.56 6.12
N GLU A 30 -0.97 1.09 6.92
CA GLU A 30 -0.77 2.52 7.03
C GLU A 30 0.73 2.82 6.96
N GLY A 31 1.11 3.85 6.23
CA GLY A 31 2.52 4.18 6.03
C GLY A 31 3.09 5.17 7.01
N GLY A 32 2.31 6.03 7.54
CA GLY A 32 2.76 6.98 8.53
C GLY A 32 3.47 8.21 7.99
N THR A 33 3.49 9.23 8.80
CA THR A 33 4.11 10.51 8.46
C THR A 33 5.63 10.50 8.62
N SER A 34 6.16 9.49 9.31
CA SER A 34 7.60 9.39 9.52
C SER A 34 8.34 8.89 8.28
N ALA A 35 7.63 8.47 7.26
CA ALA A 35 8.26 8.00 6.04
C ALA A 35 8.61 9.18 5.13
N ASN A 36 9.38 10.13 5.62
CA ASN A 36 9.84 11.23 4.81
C ASN A 36 11.06 10.76 4.01
N PRO A 37 10.99 10.83 2.68
CA PRO A 37 12.11 10.36 1.88
C PRO A 37 13.30 11.29 2.05
N LEU A 38 14.47 10.72 2.21
CA LEU A 38 15.72 11.46 2.30
C LEU A 38 16.36 11.64 0.93
N SER A 39 15.94 10.83 -0.04
CA SER A 39 16.54 10.80 -1.37
C SER A 39 15.58 11.33 -2.43
N PRO A 40 16.09 11.92 -3.51
CA PRO A 40 15.24 12.37 -4.60
C PRO A 40 14.90 11.21 -5.53
N GLY A 41 13.92 11.42 -6.40
CA GLY A 41 13.59 10.49 -7.48
C GLY A 41 13.00 9.17 -7.01
N VAL A 42 13.27 8.13 -7.74
CA VAL A 42 12.72 6.79 -7.51
C VAL A 42 13.09 6.26 -6.13
N GLN A 43 14.33 6.48 -5.71
CA GLN A 43 14.77 6.02 -4.39
C GLN A 43 13.91 6.61 -3.28
N GLY A 44 13.61 7.91 -3.37
CA GLY A 44 12.74 8.56 -2.38
C GLY A 44 11.32 7.99 -2.39
N LEU A 45 10.80 7.64 -3.56
CA LEU A 45 9.48 7.02 -3.67
C LEU A 45 9.44 5.65 -2.99
N ILE A 46 10.52 4.87 -3.13
CA ILE A 46 10.64 3.57 -2.47
C ILE A 46 10.76 3.75 -0.97
N GLU A 47 11.58 4.70 -0.50
CA GLU A 47 11.72 4.99 0.92
C GLU A 47 10.38 5.37 1.55
N LYS A 48 9.60 6.19 0.86
CA LYS A 48 8.30 6.64 1.36
C LYS A 48 7.31 5.49 1.49
N ALA A 49 7.36 4.53 0.58
CA ALA A 49 6.46 3.39 0.58
C ALA A 49 6.90 2.24 1.49
N SER A 50 8.17 2.22 1.90
CA SER A 50 8.72 1.09 2.65
C SER A 50 7.92 0.66 3.87
N PRO A 51 7.46 1.56 4.74
CA PRO A 51 6.70 1.12 5.93
C PRO A 51 5.40 0.39 5.58
N THR A 52 4.63 0.89 4.63
CA THR A 52 3.37 0.25 4.28
C THR A 52 3.60 -1.04 3.49
N LEU A 53 4.67 -1.10 2.68
CA LEU A 53 5.04 -2.32 1.97
C LEU A 53 5.45 -3.43 2.95
N ALA A 54 6.25 -3.09 3.95
CA ALA A 54 6.65 -4.05 4.99
C ALA A 54 5.44 -4.56 5.76
N ALA A 55 4.53 -3.67 6.13
CA ALA A 55 3.31 -4.04 6.84
C ALA A 55 2.44 -4.97 5.97
N ALA A 56 2.26 -4.65 4.68
CA ALA A 56 1.48 -5.47 3.77
C ALA A 56 2.08 -6.88 3.65
N HIS A 57 3.39 -6.97 3.56
CA HIS A 57 4.06 -8.26 3.47
C HIS A 57 3.83 -9.12 4.71
N VAL A 58 4.04 -8.55 5.87
CA VAL A 58 3.89 -9.28 7.14
C VAL A 58 2.44 -9.68 7.38
N ILE A 59 1.52 -8.77 7.19
CA ILE A 59 0.11 -9.02 7.47
C ILE A 59 -0.51 -9.99 6.46
N SER A 60 -0.21 -9.84 5.17
CA SER A 60 -0.81 -10.70 4.15
C SER A 60 -0.42 -12.17 4.33
N ARG A 61 0.71 -12.44 4.96
CA ARG A 61 1.14 -13.81 5.26
C ARG A 61 0.49 -14.36 6.51
N ALA A 62 -0.06 -13.51 7.35
CA ALA A 62 -0.60 -13.89 8.66
C ALA A 62 -2.12 -14.05 8.67
N VAL A 63 -2.83 -13.43 7.73
CA VAL A 63 -4.29 -13.47 7.70
C VAL A 63 -4.80 -13.98 6.36
N ALA A 64 -6.03 -14.53 6.36
CA ALA A 64 -6.63 -15.07 5.15
C ALA A 64 -7.49 -14.07 4.41
N VAL A 65 -7.81 -12.93 5.02
CA VAL A 65 -8.63 -11.90 4.39
C VAL A 65 -7.78 -11.03 3.48
N PRO A 66 -8.37 -10.30 2.52
CA PRO A 66 -7.61 -9.40 1.66
C PRO A 66 -6.93 -8.30 2.45
N VAL A 67 -5.73 -7.93 2.02
CA VAL A 67 -4.96 -6.83 2.61
C VAL A 67 -4.83 -5.71 1.58
N LEU A 68 -5.25 -4.51 1.96
CA LEU A 68 -5.10 -3.33 1.15
C LEU A 68 -3.87 -2.57 1.63
N CYS A 69 -2.95 -2.29 0.72
CA CYS A 69 -1.76 -1.53 1.02
C CYS A 69 -2.02 -0.06 0.72
N ALA A 70 -1.88 0.80 1.70
CA ALA A 70 -2.19 2.21 1.56
C ALA A 70 -1.12 3.10 2.18
N SER A 71 -1.09 4.34 1.72
CA SER A 71 -0.19 5.37 2.23
C SER A 71 1.21 5.34 1.62
N GLY A 72 1.61 6.44 1.06
CA GLY A 72 2.96 6.60 0.52
C GLY A 72 3.22 5.90 -0.80
N LEU A 73 2.21 5.42 -1.49
CA LEU A 73 2.36 4.69 -2.74
C LEU A 73 2.37 5.61 -3.97
N SER A 74 3.01 5.14 -5.02
CA SER A 74 3.08 5.81 -6.32
C SER A 74 3.08 4.76 -7.42
N ALA A 75 3.04 5.19 -8.68
CA ALA A 75 3.10 4.25 -9.81
C ALA A 75 4.34 3.36 -9.75
N VAL A 76 5.45 3.88 -9.23
CA VAL A 76 6.69 3.13 -9.11
C VAL A 76 6.57 2.00 -8.08
N THR A 77 5.83 2.23 -7.00
CA THR A 77 5.77 1.29 -5.87
C THR A 77 4.54 0.39 -5.88
N LEU A 78 3.54 0.64 -6.73
CA LEU A 78 2.37 -0.25 -6.82
C LEU A 78 2.75 -1.70 -7.15
N PRO A 79 3.65 -1.96 -8.09
CA PRO A 79 4.09 -3.34 -8.32
C PRO A 79 4.70 -3.99 -7.09
N LEU A 80 5.40 -3.21 -6.26
CA LEU A 80 5.98 -3.71 -5.03
C LEU A 80 4.89 -4.08 -4.02
N ALA A 81 3.80 -3.33 -3.97
CA ALA A 81 2.67 -3.65 -3.10
C ALA A 81 2.05 -5.00 -3.50
N GLN A 82 1.89 -5.24 -4.78
CA GLN A 82 1.38 -6.54 -5.24
C GLN A 82 2.35 -7.66 -4.90
N ALA A 83 3.65 -7.44 -5.12
CA ALA A 83 4.68 -8.42 -4.79
C ALA A 83 4.73 -8.71 -3.29
N ALA A 84 4.40 -7.73 -2.46
CA ALA A 84 4.34 -7.91 -1.01
C ALA A 84 3.12 -8.71 -0.56
N GLY A 85 2.13 -8.92 -1.43
CA GLY A 85 0.95 -9.69 -1.10
C GLY A 85 -0.34 -8.89 -0.99
N ALA A 86 -0.33 -7.62 -1.35
CA ALA A 86 -1.53 -6.80 -1.29
C ALA A 86 -2.54 -7.24 -2.34
N ALA A 87 -3.80 -7.32 -1.96
CA ALA A 87 -4.91 -7.59 -2.86
C ALA A 87 -5.40 -6.32 -3.56
N GLY A 88 -5.06 -5.17 -3.03
CA GLY A 88 -5.41 -3.88 -3.60
C GLY A 88 -4.59 -2.78 -2.96
N VAL A 89 -4.70 -1.58 -3.49
CA VAL A 89 -3.93 -0.43 -3.02
C VAL A 89 -4.83 0.78 -2.79
N GLY A 90 -4.43 1.63 -1.86
CA GLY A 90 -5.07 2.91 -1.61
C GLY A 90 -4.08 4.03 -1.91
N VAL A 91 -4.46 4.96 -2.77
CA VAL A 91 -3.63 6.09 -3.14
C VAL A 91 -4.45 7.36 -2.96
N GLY A 92 -3.96 8.26 -2.15
CA GLY A 92 -4.67 9.50 -1.86
C GLY A 92 -3.91 10.74 -2.28
N SER A 93 -2.85 11.09 -1.56
CA SER A 93 -2.16 12.36 -1.75
C SER A 93 -1.60 12.55 -3.15
N ALA A 94 -1.18 11.49 -3.82
CA ALA A 94 -0.66 11.59 -5.18
C ALA A 94 -1.71 12.08 -6.18
N ILE A 95 -2.99 11.91 -5.87
CA ILE A 95 -4.10 12.35 -6.69
C ILE A 95 -4.67 13.64 -6.14
N ASN A 96 -4.90 13.69 -4.81
CA ASN A 96 -5.55 14.83 -4.17
C ASN A 96 -4.78 16.12 -4.22
N ARG A 97 -3.48 16.08 -4.45
CA ARG A 97 -2.67 17.28 -4.62
C ARG A 97 -2.85 17.94 -5.98
N LEU A 98 -3.46 17.25 -6.93
CA LEU A 98 -3.65 17.80 -8.25
C LEU A 98 -4.88 18.70 -8.25
N SER A 99 -4.78 19.82 -8.96
CA SER A 99 -5.89 20.76 -9.03
C SER A 99 -6.69 20.64 -10.32
N ASP A 100 -6.27 19.77 -11.22
CA ASP A 100 -6.89 19.61 -12.52
C ASP A 100 -7.50 18.21 -12.64
N GLU A 101 -8.76 18.15 -12.97
CA GLU A 101 -9.49 16.91 -13.09
C GLU A 101 -8.91 15.97 -14.14
N LEU A 102 -8.47 16.52 -15.26
CA LEU A 102 -7.84 15.72 -16.32
C LEU A 102 -6.54 15.10 -15.83
N ALA A 103 -5.76 15.86 -15.05
CA ALA A 103 -4.52 15.35 -14.47
C ALA A 103 -4.80 14.23 -13.49
N MET A 104 -5.86 14.36 -12.68
CA MET A 104 -6.27 13.31 -11.74
C MET A 104 -6.63 12.02 -12.48
N VAL A 105 -7.42 12.13 -13.55
CA VAL A 105 -7.81 10.97 -14.36
C VAL A 105 -6.58 10.30 -14.96
N ALA A 106 -5.65 11.09 -15.50
CA ALA A 106 -4.43 10.56 -16.11
C ALA A 106 -3.59 9.80 -15.08
N VAL A 107 -3.45 10.33 -13.87
CA VAL A 107 -2.70 9.68 -12.81
C VAL A 107 -3.37 8.36 -12.39
N VAL A 108 -4.69 8.36 -12.20
CA VAL A 108 -5.42 7.14 -11.84
C VAL A 108 -5.25 6.06 -12.91
N ARG A 109 -5.32 6.43 -14.18
CA ARG A 109 -5.11 5.49 -15.28
C ARG A 109 -3.69 4.92 -15.26
N GLY A 110 -2.70 5.77 -15.01
CA GLY A 110 -1.32 5.33 -14.89
C GLY A 110 -1.11 4.36 -13.74
N LEU A 111 -1.75 4.61 -12.61
CA LEU A 111 -1.69 3.72 -11.45
C LEU A 111 -2.34 2.37 -11.78
N ARG A 112 -3.49 2.39 -12.41
CA ARG A 112 -4.17 1.17 -12.84
C ARG A 112 -3.32 0.36 -13.81
N ASP A 113 -2.68 1.03 -14.77
CA ASP A 113 -1.81 0.38 -15.73
C ASP A 113 -0.59 -0.26 -15.05
N ALA A 114 -0.03 0.39 -14.03
CA ALA A 114 1.08 -0.14 -13.26
C ALA A 114 0.71 -1.45 -12.56
N LEU A 115 -0.52 -1.54 -12.03
CA LEU A 115 -1.02 -2.78 -11.44
C LEU A 115 -1.23 -3.85 -12.49
N SER A 116 -1.82 -3.50 -13.61
CA SER A 116 -2.09 -4.44 -14.69
C SER A 116 -0.84 -5.05 -15.28
N ALA A 117 0.25 -4.29 -15.30
CA ALA A 117 1.51 -4.74 -15.88
C ALA A 117 2.11 -5.95 -15.14
N LEU A 118 1.74 -6.12 -13.85
CA LEU A 118 2.26 -7.24 -13.09
C LEU A 118 1.36 -8.44 -13.15
N ASN A 119 0.25 -8.35 -13.80
CA ASN A 119 -0.68 -9.43 -13.82
C ASN A 119 -0.68 -10.11 -15.13
N PRO A 120 0.33 -10.70 -15.50
CA PRO A 120 0.48 -11.13 -16.74
C PRO A 120 0.18 -12.39 -16.98
N VAL A 121 0.22 -12.88 -16.43
CA VAL A 121 0.19 -13.89 -16.58
C VAL A 121 -0.60 -14.63 -16.87
N GLN A 122 -1.19 -14.34 -17.05
CA GLN A 122 -2.04 -14.84 -17.56
C GLN A 122 -1.70 -15.62 -18.61
N ILE A 123 -0.70 -16.00 -18.82
CA ILE A 123 -0.32 -16.83 -19.78
C ILE A 123 -0.66 -18.16 -19.52
#